data_35e609d330a7dc14372dbc0d8d528f51
#
_entry.id   35e609d330a7dc14372dbc0d8d528f51
#
_cell.length_a   1.000
_cell.length_b   1.000
_cell.length_c   1.000
_cell.angle_alpha   90.00
_cell.angle_beta   90.00
_cell.angle_gamma   90.00
#
_symmetry.space_group_name_H-M   'P 1'
#
loop_
_entity.id
_entity.type
_entity.pdbx_description
1 polymer ?
#
loop_
_entity_poly.entity_id
_entity_poly.type
_entity_poly.pdbx_seq_one_letter_code
_entity_poly.pdbx_strand_id
1 'polypeptide(L)'
;FLTIISCIVIFMGIGFGTLAYMTPPPPKPPVFPPLPPVGAVSAVLMDGNTGDIIAQKEGELKIYPASTTKILTCIIALEEGREKLDADAVITPLAIGQDGTNIGLRSDMPISLHELLYGMMLVSGNDAAVSVAETVGGSYGGFIQMMNEKAVSIGATRSHFANPNGLTD
;
A
#
# COMPACT_ATOMS: atom_id res chain seq x y z
N PHE A 1 -70.62 -8.96 -15.71
CA PHE A 1 -69.51 -8.26 -14.99
C PHE A 1 -68.21 -9.06 -14.91
N LEU A 2 -68.25 -10.39 -15.10
CA LEU A 2 -67.06 -11.26 -14.98
C LEU A 2 -66.30 -11.47 -16.30
N THR A 3 -66.92 -11.10 -17.46
CA THR A 3 -66.32 -11.35 -18.79
C THR A 3 -65.41 -10.25 -19.29
N ILE A 4 -65.43 -9.05 -18.69
CA ILE A 4 -64.59 -7.92 -19.11
C ILE A 4 -63.20 -7.93 -18.42
N ILE A 5 -63.08 -8.58 -17.24
CA ILE A 5 -61.82 -8.67 -16.49
C ILE A 5 -60.87 -9.70 -17.12
N SER A 6 -61.39 -10.69 -17.85
CA SER A 6 -60.56 -11.75 -18.47
C SER A 6 -59.81 -11.32 -19.73
N CYS A 7 -60.26 -10.25 -20.41
CA CYS A 7 -59.59 -9.76 -21.62
C CYS A 7 -58.46 -8.75 -21.36
N ILE A 8 -58.43 -8.13 -20.17
CA ILE A 8 -57.36 -7.15 -19.83
C ILE A 8 -56.07 -7.84 -19.36
N VAL A 9 -56.18 -9.06 -18.80
CA VAL A 9 -55.00 -9.79 -18.32
C VAL A 9 -54.21 -10.45 -19.46
N ILE A 10 -54.83 -10.70 -20.62
CA ILE A 10 -54.16 -11.35 -21.77
C ILE A 10 -53.37 -10.34 -22.63
N PHE A 11 -53.67 -9.04 -22.57
CA PHE A 11 -52.93 -8.02 -23.32
C PHE A 11 -51.71 -7.40 -22.59
N MET A 12 -51.53 -7.65 -21.32
CA MET A 12 -50.33 -7.24 -20.56
C MET A 12 -49.18 -8.27 -20.58
N GLY A 13 -49.39 -9.42 -21.23
CA GLY A 13 -48.39 -10.53 -21.25
C GLY A 13 -47.46 -10.56 -22.47
N ILE A 14 -47.62 -9.67 -23.45
CA ILE A 14 -46.84 -9.72 -24.71
C ILE A 14 -46.07 -8.40 -24.95
N GLY A 15 -45.58 -7.78 -23.96
CA GLY A 15 -44.86 -6.51 -24.07
C GLY A 15 -43.51 -6.41 -23.36
N PHE A 16 -43.08 -7.46 -22.66
CA PHE A 16 -41.71 -7.54 -22.19
C PHE A 16 -40.84 -8.34 -23.16
N GLY A 17 -40.83 -7.88 -24.41
CA GLY A 17 -39.77 -8.21 -25.33
C GLY A 17 -38.46 -7.78 -24.68
N THR A 18 -37.58 -8.72 -24.52
CA THR A 18 -36.21 -8.58 -24.04
C THR A 18 -35.56 -7.33 -24.63
N LEU A 19 -35.61 -6.20 -23.90
CA LEU A 19 -34.62 -5.16 -24.09
C LEU A 19 -33.32 -5.81 -23.60
N ALA A 20 -32.64 -6.50 -24.49
CA ALA A 20 -31.28 -6.89 -24.29
C ALA A 20 -30.55 -5.56 -24.08
N TYR A 21 -30.27 -5.21 -22.82
CA TYR A 21 -29.32 -4.15 -22.51
C TYR A 21 -28.01 -4.60 -23.16
N MET A 22 -27.74 -4.03 -24.35
CA MET A 22 -26.43 -4.12 -24.96
C MET A 22 -25.48 -3.36 -24.01
N THR A 23 -24.99 -4.05 -22.99
CA THR A 23 -23.87 -3.53 -22.22
C THR A 23 -22.77 -3.26 -23.23
N PRO A 24 -22.25 -2.04 -23.31
CA PRO A 24 -21.13 -1.76 -24.19
C PRO A 24 -20.03 -2.77 -23.89
N PRO A 25 -19.30 -3.25 -24.90
CA PRO A 25 -18.19 -4.16 -24.66
C PRO A 25 -17.25 -3.52 -23.64
N PRO A 26 -16.65 -4.30 -22.76
CA PRO A 26 -15.70 -3.77 -21.78
C PRO A 26 -14.62 -2.98 -22.53
N PRO A 27 -14.16 -1.86 -21.97
CA PRO A 27 -13.12 -1.07 -22.59
C PRO A 27 -11.90 -1.97 -22.86
N LYS A 28 -11.31 -1.82 -24.03
CA LYS A 28 -10.07 -2.57 -24.34
C LYS A 28 -9.02 -2.22 -23.28
N PRO A 29 -8.29 -3.22 -22.77
CA PRO A 29 -7.21 -2.96 -21.84
C PRO A 29 -6.25 -1.93 -22.47
N PRO A 30 -5.72 -1.01 -21.67
CA PRO A 30 -4.79 -0.01 -22.16
C PRO A 30 -3.57 -0.69 -22.78
N VAL A 31 -3.18 -0.25 -23.98
CA VAL A 31 -1.96 -0.71 -24.64
C VAL A 31 -0.85 0.25 -24.21
N PHE A 32 0.03 -0.25 -23.33
CA PHE A 32 1.17 0.54 -22.87
C PHE A 32 2.30 0.53 -23.92
N PRO A 33 2.98 1.66 -24.14
CA PRO A 33 4.20 1.65 -24.93
C PRO A 33 5.25 0.75 -24.28
N PRO A 34 6.15 0.13 -25.06
CA PRO A 34 7.22 -0.65 -24.48
C PRO A 34 8.12 0.25 -23.64
N LEU A 35 8.47 -0.20 -22.44
CA LEU A 35 9.49 0.45 -21.63
C LEU A 35 10.84 0.39 -22.34
N PRO A 36 11.68 1.43 -22.20
CA PRO A 36 13.08 1.30 -22.59
C PRO A 36 13.73 0.14 -21.83
N PRO A 37 14.82 -0.46 -22.30
CA PRO A 37 15.50 -1.53 -21.62
C PRO A 37 15.88 -1.11 -20.18
N VAL A 38 15.28 -1.75 -19.18
CA VAL A 38 15.59 -1.55 -17.77
C VAL A 38 16.09 -2.85 -17.17
N GLY A 39 17.16 -2.78 -16.35
CA GLY A 39 17.76 -3.94 -15.70
C GLY A 39 16.93 -4.52 -14.54
N ALA A 40 15.86 -3.84 -14.11
CA ALA A 40 14.99 -4.30 -13.04
C ALA A 40 14.15 -5.52 -13.49
N VAL A 41 13.85 -6.41 -12.53
CA VAL A 41 12.95 -7.55 -12.73
C VAL A 41 11.51 -7.06 -12.98
N SER A 42 11.07 -6.07 -12.21
CA SER A 42 9.77 -5.41 -12.33
C SER A 42 9.97 -3.90 -12.36
N ALA A 43 9.17 -3.19 -13.16
CA ALA A 43 9.19 -1.73 -13.23
C ALA A 43 7.81 -1.21 -13.63
N VAL A 44 7.43 -0.06 -13.07
CA VAL A 44 6.21 0.68 -13.41
C VAL A 44 6.56 2.15 -13.55
N LEU A 45 6.09 2.77 -14.63
CA LEU A 45 6.10 4.22 -14.83
C LEU A 45 4.67 4.72 -14.75
N MET A 46 4.43 5.67 -13.87
CA MET A 46 3.10 6.20 -13.57
C MET A 46 3.10 7.71 -13.64
N ASP A 47 2.00 8.31 -14.11
CA ASP A 47 1.78 9.75 -13.98
C ASP A 47 1.52 10.11 -12.52
N GLY A 48 2.31 11.02 -11.97
CA GLY A 48 2.22 11.40 -10.55
C GLY A 48 1.00 12.22 -10.18
N ASN A 49 0.27 12.79 -11.16
CA ASN A 49 -0.92 13.61 -10.90
C ASN A 49 -2.20 12.78 -11.03
N THR A 50 -2.25 11.88 -12.01
CA THR A 50 -3.47 11.11 -12.32
C THR A 50 -3.45 9.70 -11.73
N GLY A 51 -2.26 9.14 -11.46
CA GLY A 51 -2.10 7.75 -11.08
C GLY A 51 -2.15 6.77 -12.25
N ASP A 52 -2.25 7.26 -13.49
CA ASP A 52 -2.32 6.41 -14.67
C ASP A 52 -0.97 5.73 -14.94
N ILE A 53 -1.01 4.43 -15.22
CA ILE A 53 0.19 3.69 -15.62
C ILE A 53 0.49 4.04 -17.07
N ILE A 54 1.67 4.61 -17.31
CA ILE A 54 2.15 4.98 -18.64
C ILE A 54 2.82 3.79 -19.31
N ALA A 55 3.63 3.02 -18.57
CA ALA A 55 4.32 1.85 -19.07
C ALA A 55 4.70 0.92 -17.91
N GLN A 56 4.83 -0.39 -18.19
CA GLN A 56 5.23 -1.36 -17.17
C GLN A 56 6.01 -2.54 -17.76
N LYS A 57 6.87 -3.11 -16.93
CA LYS A 57 7.54 -4.39 -17.12
C LYS A 57 7.23 -5.26 -15.91
N GLU A 58 6.58 -6.41 -16.13
CA GLU A 58 6.22 -7.34 -15.04
C GLU A 58 5.59 -6.59 -13.81
N GLY A 59 4.74 -5.58 -14.05
CA GLY A 59 4.17 -4.72 -13.01
C GLY A 59 3.30 -5.47 -11.99
N GLU A 60 2.75 -6.61 -12.38
CA GLU A 60 1.93 -7.48 -11.53
C GLU A 60 2.74 -8.59 -10.83
N LEU A 61 4.05 -8.68 -11.10
CA LEU A 61 4.91 -9.69 -10.49
C LEU A 61 5.05 -9.42 -9.00
N LYS A 62 4.87 -10.47 -8.20
CA LYS A 62 5.12 -10.41 -6.76
C LYS A 62 6.62 -10.40 -6.49
N ILE A 63 7.11 -9.35 -5.86
CA ILE A 63 8.52 -9.15 -5.54
C ILE A 63 8.71 -8.85 -4.06
N TYR A 64 9.94 -9.01 -3.59
CA TYR A 64 10.39 -8.52 -2.29
C TYR A 64 11.04 -7.15 -2.50
N PRO A 65 10.42 -6.05 -2.04
CA PRO A 65 10.87 -4.71 -2.39
C PRO A 65 12.07 -4.23 -1.56
N ALA A 66 12.57 -5.05 -0.65
CA ALA A 66 13.65 -4.72 0.26
C ALA A 66 13.40 -3.36 0.96
N SER A 67 14.42 -2.54 1.09
CA SER A 67 14.34 -1.25 1.80
C SER A 67 13.37 -0.23 1.21
N THR A 68 12.81 -0.43 0.02
CA THR A 68 11.71 0.44 -0.45
C THR A 68 10.45 0.29 0.41
N THR A 69 10.34 -0.77 1.21
CA THR A 69 9.34 -0.93 2.28
C THR A 69 9.31 0.27 3.24
N LYS A 70 10.48 0.87 3.54
CA LYS A 70 10.62 2.01 4.44
C LYS A 70 9.88 3.26 3.96
N ILE A 71 9.54 3.35 2.67
CA ILE A 71 8.69 4.43 2.15
C ILE A 71 7.32 4.36 2.81
N LEU A 72 6.70 3.19 2.88
CA LEU A 72 5.41 3.02 3.55
C LEU A 72 5.52 3.27 5.05
N THR A 73 6.59 2.79 5.68
CA THR A 73 6.89 3.05 7.10
C THR A 73 6.97 4.57 7.36
N CYS A 74 7.66 5.31 6.50
CA CYS A 74 7.78 6.77 6.61
C CYS A 74 6.42 7.47 6.44
N ILE A 75 5.62 7.07 5.44
CA ILE A 75 4.29 7.65 5.20
C ILE A 75 3.40 7.48 6.44
N ILE A 76 3.31 6.27 6.99
CA ILE A 76 2.50 6.00 8.18
C ILE A 76 3.02 6.79 9.38
N ALA A 77 4.32 6.88 9.56
CA ALA A 77 4.90 7.63 10.67
C ALA A 77 4.60 9.15 10.58
N LEU A 78 4.56 9.70 9.37
CA LEU A 78 4.21 11.11 9.17
C LEU A 78 2.69 11.38 9.31
N GLU A 79 1.85 10.40 8.98
CA GLU A 79 0.40 10.52 9.11
C GLU A 79 -0.06 10.31 10.56
N GLU A 80 0.39 9.23 11.19
CA GLU A 80 -0.11 8.76 12.49
C GLU A 80 0.78 9.19 13.67
N GLY A 81 2.04 9.50 13.39
CA GLY A 81 3.03 9.92 14.39
C GLY A 81 3.29 11.42 14.45
N ARG A 82 2.51 12.24 13.73
CA ARG A 82 2.76 13.68 13.57
C ARG A 82 2.93 14.42 14.88
N GLU A 83 2.11 14.11 15.87
CA GLU A 83 2.14 14.75 17.20
C GLU A 83 3.35 14.30 18.06
N LYS A 84 4.06 13.26 17.60
CA LYS A 84 5.22 12.66 18.30
C LYS A 84 6.55 12.99 17.64
N LEU A 85 6.58 13.78 16.55
CA LEU A 85 7.80 14.00 15.76
C LEU A 85 8.97 14.50 16.58
N ASP A 86 8.72 15.43 17.52
CA ASP A 86 9.76 16.02 18.37
C ASP A 86 9.89 15.31 19.74
N ALA A 87 9.13 14.23 19.96
CA ALA A 87 9.22 13.45 21.19
C ALA A 87 10.32 12.41 21.09
N ASP A 88 10.87 12.03 22.25
CA ASP A 88 11.82 10.91 22.32
C ASP A 88 11.18 9.61 21.82
N ALA A 89 11.89 8.95 20.95
CA ALA A 89 11.47 7.69 20.37
C ALA A 89 11.72 6.50 21.28
N VAL A 90 10.97 5.44 21.07
CA VAL A 90 11.15 4.17 21.76
C VAL A 90 12.32 3.40 21.12
N ILE A 91 13.35 3.09 21.91
CA ILE A 91 14.47 2.27 21.46
C ILE A 91 14.47 0.97 22.26
N THR A 92 14.13 -0.12 21.61
CA THR A 92 14.06 -1.44 22.23
C THR A 92 15.26 -2.32 21.86
N PRO A 93 15.50 -3.42 22.58
CA PRO A 93 16.45 -4.44 22.16
C PRO A 93 16.14 -5.01 20.76
N LEU A 94 14.88 -5.05 20.35
CA LEU A 94 14.49 -5.49 19.02
C LEU A 94 15.02 -4.53 17.93
N ALA A 95 14.89 -3.23 18.15
CA ALA A 95 15.44 -2.22 17.24
C ALA A 95 16.99 -2.30 17.19
N ILE A 96 17.64 -2.34 18.33
CA ILE A 96 19.12 -2.41 18.42
C ILE A 96 19.68 -3.67 17.74
N GLY A 97 18.97 -4.80 17.86
CA GLY A 97 19.39 -6.10 17.34
C GLY A 97 19.13 -6.33 15.85
N GLN A 98 18.74 -5.30 15.09
CA GLN A 98 18.47 -5.46 13.66
C GLN A 98 19.75 -5.71 12.86
N ASP A 99 19.67 -6.65 11.92
CA ASP A 99 20.74 -6.93 10.97
C ASP A 99 20.80 -5.89 9.83
N GLY A 100 21.92 -5.90 9.11
CA GLY A 100 22.14 -5.09 7.92
C GLY A 100 22.52 -3.64 8.23
N THR A 101 22.00 -2.67 7.47
CA THR A 101 22.34 -1.26 7.64
C THR A 101 21.64 -0.67 8.85
N ASN A 102 22.38 -0.07 9.75
CA ASN A 102 21.91 0.52 11.00
C ASN A 102 22.52 1.90 11.22
N ILE A 103 21.82 2.76 11.96
CA ILE A 103 22.34 4.05 12.42
C ILE A 103 23.07 3.93 13.75
N GLY A 104 23.06 2.77 14.38
CA GLY A 104 23.75 2.47 15.63
C GLY A 104 23.00 2.95 16.86
N LEU A 105 21.69 2.68 16.93
CA LEU A 105 20.86 3.03 18.09
C LEU A 105 21.36 2.34 19.37
N ARG A 106 21.25 3.03 20.49
CA ARG A 106 21.52 2.52 21.83
C ARG A 106 20.39 2.92 22.77
N SER A 107 20.15 2.10 23.78
CA SER A 107 19.02 2.30 24.72
C SER A 107 19.08 3.60 25.52
N ASP A 108 20.28 4.20 25.65
CA ASP A 108 20.53 5.46 26.37
C ASP A 108 20.58 6.69 25.46
N MET A 109 20.29 6.53 24.15
CA MET A 109 20.40 7.58 23.16
C MET A 109 19.12 8.40 23.10
N PRO A 110 19.14 9.69 23.49
CA PRO A 110 18.03 10.58 23.22
C PRO A 110 17.98 10.82 21.71
N ILE A 111 16.87 10.45 21.08
CA ILE A 111 16.64 10.63 19.65
C ILE A 111 15.13 10.81 19.40
N SER A 112 14.79 11.82 18.64
CA SER A 112 13.37 12.09 18.28
C SER A 112 12.88 11.17 17.16
N LEU A 113 11.56 11.01 17.04
CA LEU A 113 10.95 10.32 15.90
C LEU A 113 11.38 10.96 14.57
N HIS A 114 11.52 12.29 14.55
CA HIS A 114 11.95 13.04 13.37
C HIS A 114 13.38 12.65 12.92
N GLU A 115 14.31 12.58 13.87
CA GLU A 115 15.69 12.16 13.59
C GLU A 115 15.78 10.70 13.16
N LEU A 116 14.94 9.82 13.73
CA LEU A 116 14.81 8.44 13.27
C LEU A 116 14.36 8.34 11.83
N LEU A 117 13.38 9.18 11.40
CA LEU A 117 12.94 9.22 10.01
C LEU A 117 14.08 9.60 9.07
N TYR A 118 14.95 10.56 9.43
CA TYR A 118 16.15 10.85 8.64
C TYR A 118 17.12 9.67 8.61
N GLY A 119 17.39 9.04 9.75
CA GLY A 119 18.26 7.87 9.82
C GLY A 119 17.72 6.70 9.00
N MET A 120 16.41 6.49 9.02
CA MET A 120 15.75 5.47 8.22
C MET A 120 15.83 5.76 6.71
N MET A 121 15.53 6.99 6.29
CA MET A 121 15.39 7.33 4.86
C MET A 121 16.71 7.64 4.16
N LEU A 122 17.68 8.28 4.83
CA LEU A 122 18.94 8.69 4.20
C LEU A 122 19.98 7.58 4.14
N VAL A 123 20.08 6.76 5.20
CA VAL A 123 21.06 5.67 5.27
C VAL A 123 20.41 4.29 5.30
N SER A 124 19.07 4.23 5.21
CA SER A 124 18.31 2.97 5.21
C SER A 124 18.45 2.18 6.52
N GLY A 125 18.55 2.85 7.68
CA GLY A 125 18.70 2.22 9.00
C GLY A 125 17.56 1.27 9.34
N ASN A 126 17.87 -0.01 9.57
CA ASN A 126 16.88 -1.02 9.94
C ASN A 126 16.46 -0.87 11.41
N ASP A 127 17.43 -0.55 12.29
CA ASP A 127 17.20 -0.21 13.68
C ASP A 127 16.27 1.01 13.82
N ALA A 128 16.49 2.04 12.99
CA ALA A 128 15.63 3.20 12.95
C ALA A 128 14.21 2.84 12.49
N ALA A 129 14.06 1.98 11.48
CA ALA A 129 12.75 1.57 10.99
C ALA A 129 11.93 0.83 12.06
N VAL A 130 12.56 -0.05 12.84
CA VAL A 130 11.91 -0.76 13.95
C VAL A 130 11.55 0.20 15.08
N SER A 131 12.45 1.11 15.44
CA SER A 131 12.19 2.13 16.48
C SER A 131 11.04 3.07 16.07
N VAL A 132 10.98 3.49 14.79
CA VAL A 132 9.84 4.24 14.23
C VAL A 132 8.55 3.46 14.39
N ALA A 133 8.55 2.17 14.02
CA ALA A 133 7.38 1.32 14.12
C ALA A 133 6.86 1.19 15.55
N GLU A 134 7.73 0.94 16.52
CA GLU A 134 7.35 0.80 17.91
C GLU A 134 6.88 2.13 18.54
N THR A 135 7.49 3.25 18.16
CA THR A 135 7.11 4.58 18.64
C THR A 135 5.72 4.99 18.13
N VAL A 136 5.43 4.75 16.86
CA VAL A 136 4.17 5.17 16.23
C VAL A 136 3.06 4.19 16.53
N GLY A 137 3.30 2.90 16.34
CA GLY A 137 2.31 1.84 16.49
C GLY A 137 2.05 1.42 17.94
N GLY A 138 2.81 1.95 18.91
CA GLY A 138 2.75 1.53 20.31
C GLY A 138 3.28 0.11 20.56
N SER A 139 3.49 -0.65 19.50
CA SER A 139 4.16 -1.96 19.47
C SER A 139 4.57 -2.30 18.05
N TYR A 140 5.54 -3.19 17.88
CA TYR A 140 5.95 -3.71 16.59
C TYR A 140 4.76 -4.30 15.80
N GLY A 141 4.01 -5.21 16.43
CA GLY A 141 2.83 -5.86 15.79
C GLY A 141 1.72 -4.87 15.43
N GLY A 142 1.48 -3.87 16.28
CA GLY A 142 0.50 -2.80 16.00
C GLY A 142 0.87 -2.02 14.74
N PHE A 143 2.15 -1.70 14.56
CA PHE A 143 2.61 -1.01 13.36
C PHE A 143 2.50 -1.87 12.10
N ILE A 144 2.82 -3.17 12.18
CA ILE A 144 2.64 -4.09 11.04
C ILE A 144 1.16 -4.18 10.62
N GLN A 145 0.25 -4.17 11.59
CA GLN A 145 -1.18 -4.07 11.27
C GLN A 145 -1.49 -2.78 10.52
N MET A 146 -1.01 -1.62 10.99
CA MET A 146 -1.19 -0.33 10.32
C MET A 146 -0.63 -0.34 8.88
N MET A 147 0.52 -0.99 8.65
CA MET A 147 1.10 -1.14 7.30
C MET A 147 0.16 -1.90 6.36
N ASN A 148 -0.42 -3.00 6.81
CA ASN A 148 -1.31 -3.81 5.99
C ASN A 148 -2.68 -3.11 5.77
N GLU A 149 -3.20 -2.42 6.76
CA GLU A 149 -4.41 -1.59 6.63
C GLU A 149 -4.18 -0.43 5.64
N LYS A 150 -3.03 0.24 5.75
CA LYS A 150 -2.65 1.31 4.81
C LYS A 150 -2.51 0.77 3.39
N ALA A 151 -1.86 -0.38 3.19
CA ALA A 151 -1.74 -1.01 1.88
C ALA A 151 -3.12 -1.25 1.24
N VAL A 152 -4.07 -1.79 1.98
CA VAL A 152 -5.45 -1.98 1.51
C VAL A 152 -6.11 -0.64 1.17
N SER A 153 -5.97 0.36 2.04
CA SER A 153 -6.61 1.67 1.87
C SER A 153 -6.15 2.44 0.62
N ILE A 154 -4.90 2.23 0.20
CA ILE A 154 -4.33 2.85 -1.02
C ILE A 154 -4.47 1.96 -2.26
N GLY A 155 -5.19 0.84 -2.17
CA GLY A 155 -5.44 -0.06 -3.30
C GLY A 155 -4.35 -1.12 -3.54
N ALA A 156 -3.32 -1.21 -2.71
CA ALA A 156 -2.26 -2.22 -2.82
C ALA A 156 -2.71 -3.57 -2.21
N THR A 157 -3.87 -4.08 -2.63
CA THR A 157 -4.57 -5.25 -2.05
C THR A 157 -3.84 -6.58 -2.24
N ARG A 158 -2.80 -6.62 -3.07
CA ARG A 158 -1.96 -7.80 -3.31
C ARG A 158 -0.60 -7.73 -2.59
N SER A 159 -0.39 -6.69 -1.79
CA SER A 159 0.80 -6.48 -0.97
C SER A 159 0.56 -6.94 0.46
N HIS A 160 1.60 -7.47 1.10
CA HIS A 160 1.59 -7.85 2.50
C HIS A 160 2.93 -7.50 3.13
N PHE A 161 2.88 -6.89 4.31
CA PHE A 161 4.06 -6.46 5.06
C PHE A 161 4.18 -7.25 6.35
N ALA A 162 5.35 -7.83 6.58
CA ALA A 162 5.69 -8.58 7.79
C ALA A 162 6.64 -7.80 8.72
N ASN A 163 7.31 -6.78 8.19
CA ASN A 163 8.24 -5.94 8.92
C ASN A 163 8.31 -4.52 8.34
N PRO A 164 8.84 -3.52 9.11
CA PRO A 164 8.89 -2.13 8.68
C PRO A 164 10.11 -1.77 7.84
N ASN A 165 11.08 -2.67 7.68
CA ASN A 165 12.38 -2.39 7.07
C ASN A 165 12.63 -3.09 5.74
N GLY A 166 11.86 -4.14 5.43
CA GLY A 166 11.96 -4.90 4.18
C GLY A 166 13.03 -5.99 4.18
N LEU A 167 13.56 -6.38 5.35
CA LEU A 167 14.37 -7.58 5.45
C LEU A 167 13.49 -8.81 5.17
N THR A 168 14.04 -9.78 4.48
CA THR A 168 13.40 -11.10 4.32
C THR A 168 13.68 -11.92 5.57
N ASP A 169 12.63 -12.48 6.16
CA ASP A 169 12.72 -13.47 7.22
C ASP A 169 13.24 -14.80 6.68
#